data_e6cd903a7814951a17ee31d15e0b0c6f
#
_entry.id   e6cd903a7814951a17ee31d15e0b0c6f
#
_cell.length_a   1.000
_cell.length_b   1.000
_cell.length_c   1.000
_cell.angle_alpha   90.00
_cell.angle_beta   90.00
_cell.angle_gamma   90.00
#
_symmetry.space_group_name_H-M   'P 1'
#
loop_
_entity.id
_entity.type
_entity.pdbx_description
1 polymer ?
#
loop_
_entity_poly.entity_id
_entity_poly.type
_entity_poly.pdbx_seq_one_letter_code
_entity_poly.pdbx_strand_id
1 'polypeptide(L)'
;MEQKSFPFTAISAQDDFKLALLLCMIDPSLGGVLVQGDKGTGKTTTVRALQGLMKNIEPHFPFVNLPIGATEDRVLGSIQLETLINEKRLEVQKGLLSKAHQGILYIDEVNLLNDYLMDVLLDASSSGGYFLERDSISQWLDSRFCLVGTMNPEEGDLRPQLLDRFGLAVTIKTPTDKKIRMEIVNRRLKFDLDSNEFYHEFEDQEKQLANQITSARKQLSNIHLSEEIRETIAEKCIAYQVEGLRADILLMKASRAYAAFKNCTEVTSVHLEKIAPLVLNHRGKHFPENDQTKTNTEENNHKKEDNLNKNGSKGLNDYLLQATSTDQFLKIQIPQKESQKRTVFNSQTNQKESYNIFKKNAISINIVNTVKKYLTTQKFKIYYKKAISESKIHLVFLIDSSSSMIKDQQISFIKGLISETVHKFQNKKIVLSAVALQNGTATIVLKLTQNIETFIAEIQDLRSGGKQI
;
A
#
# COMPACT_ATOMS: atom_id res chain seq x y z
N MET A 1 30.67 2.57 24.90
CA MET A 1 31.07 1.98 23.61
C MET A 1 29.83 1.84 22.77
N GLU A 2 29.82 2.39 21.58
CA GLU A 2 28.67 2.23 20.63
C GLU A 2 28.66 0.76 20.19
N GLN A 3 27.57 0.05 20.44
CA GLN A 3 27.41 -1.35 20.03
C GLN A 3 27.44 -1.43 18.51
N LYS A 4 28.39 -2.16 17.93
CA LYS A 4 28.52 -2.32 16.49
C LYS A 4 27.30 -3.02 15.93
N SER A 5 26.81 -2.58 14.75
CA SER A 5 25.74 -3.26 14.04
C SER A 5 26.24 -4.55 13.41
N PHE A 6 25.32 -5.50 13.17
CA PHE A 6 25.65 -6.73 12.45
C PHE A 6 26.22 -6.39 11.05
N PRO A 7 27.37 -6.98 10.63
CA PRO A 7 27.97 -6.65 9.34
C PRO A 7 27.05 -7.01 8.18
N PHE A 8 26.92 -6.13 7.19
CA PHE A 8 26.08 -6.35 6.01
C PHE A 8 26.57 -7.53 5.16
N THR A 9 27.89 -7.68 5.06
CA THR A 9 28.54 -8.78 4.33
C THR A 9 28.36 -10.14 5.03
N ALA A 10 28.13 -10.15 6.34
CA ALA A 10 27.85 -11.37 7.11
C ALA A 10 26.44 -11.94 6.91
N ILE A 11 25.54 -11.21 6.24
CA ILE A 11 24.17 -11.66 5.99
C ILE A 11 24.17 -12.70 4.87
N SER A 12 23.64 -13.90 5.17
CA SER A 12 23.51 -15.03 4.24
C SER A 12 22.11 -15.15 3.68
N ALA A 13 22.00 -15.71 2.48
CA ALA A 13 20.74 -16.10 1.79
C ALA A 13 19.74 -14.98 1.48
N GLN A 14 20.21 -13.73 1.39
CA GLN A 14 19.38 -12.58 1.02
C GLN A 14 20.01 -11.77 -0.12
N ASP A 15 20.57 -12.46 -1.12
CA ASP A 15 21.39 -11.80 -2.14
C ASP A 15 20.62 -10.80 -3.00
N ASP A 16 19.38 -11.12 -3.37
CA ASP A 16 18.53 -10.19 -4.15
C ASP A 16 18.10 -8.98 -3.31
N PHE A 17 17.85 -9.17 -2.02
CA PHE A 17 17.53 -8.08 -1.12
C PHE A 17 18.74 -7.17 -0.88
N LYS A 18 19.90 -7.76 -0.59
CA LYS A 18 21.15 -7.01 -0.47
C LYS A 18 21.44 -6.23 -1.75
N LEU A 19 21.29 -6.88 -2.91
CA LEU A 19 21.48 -6.23 -4.19
C LEU A 19 20.52 -5.05 -4.40
N ALA A 20 19.22 -5.22 -4.16
CA ALA A 20 18.24 -4.14 -4.30
C ALA A 20 18.58 -2.93 -3.42
N LEU A 21 18.98 -3.18 -2.17
CA LEU A 21 19.42 -2.13 -1.26
C LEU A 21 20.69 -1.41 -1.76
N LEU A 22 21.69 -2.15 -2.22
CA LEU A 22 22.93 -1.57 -2.76
C LEU A 22 22.68 -0.73 -4.01
N LEU A 23 21.79 -1.17 -4.90
CA LEU A 23 21.42 -0.41 -6.11
C LEU A 23 20.79 0.93 -5.73
N CYS A 24 19.91 0.96 -4.74
CA CYS A 24 19.33 2.22 -4.25
C CYS A 24 20.35 3.12 -3.55
N MET A 25 21.42 2.55 -2.96
CA MET A 25 22.52 3.33 -2.40
C MET A 25 23.41 3.92 -3.50
N ILE A 26 23.52 3.25 -4.66
CA ILE A 26 24.28 3.72 -5.82
C ILE A 26 23.48 4.77 -6.58
N ASP A 27 22.21 4.51 -6.87
CA ASP A 27 21.28 5.43 -7.55
C ASP A 27 20.00 5.65 -6.70
N PRO A 28 19.97 6.70 -5.86
CA PRO A 28 18.77 7.01 -5.07
C PRO A 28 17.54 7.36 -5.92
N SER A 29 17.70 7.66 -7.21
CA SER A 29 16.57 7.94 -8.11
C SER A 29 15.74 6.71 -8.47
N LEU A 30 16.14 5.52 -8.01
CA LEU A 30 15.34 4.29 -8.08
C LEU A 30 14.11 4.35 -7.18
N GLY A 31 14.06 5.27 -6.21
CA GLY A 31 12.87 5.55 -5.40
C GLY A 31 12.70 4.66 -4.16
N GLY A 32 13.16 3.42 -4.16
CA GLY A 32 13.12 2.58 -2.97
C GLY A 32 12.92 1.09 -3.22
N VAL A 33 12.90 0.33 -2.12
CA VAL A 33 12.81 -1.13 -2.10
C VAL A 33 11.63 -1.57 -1.25
N LEU A 34 10.75 -2.38 -1.81
CA LEU A 34 9.72 -3.11 -1.07
C LEU A 34 10.22 -4.53 -0.79
N VAL A 35 10.15 -4.94 0.47
CA VAL A 35 10.58 -6.27 0.90
C VAL A 35 9.41 -7.05 1.45
N GLN A 36 9.00 -8.07 0.71
CA GLN A 36 7.93 -8.97 1.11
C GLN A 36 8.53 -10.23 1.75
N GLY A 37 7.90 -10.76 2.77
CA GLY A 37 8.32 -12.03 3.37
C GLY A 37 7.86 -12.21 4.79
N ASP A 38 7.99 -13.45 5.30
CA ASP A 38 7.51 -13.87 6.60
C ASP A 38 8.19 -13.14 7.76
N LYS A 39 7.55 -13.15 8.92
CA LYS A 39 8.14 -12.63 10.17
C LYS A 39 9.40 -13.44 10.54
N GLY A 40 10.39 -12.76 11.09
CA GLY A 40 11.61 -13.42 11.54
C GLY A 40 12.65 -13.73 10.45
N THR A 41 12.43 -13.35 9.19
CA THR A 41 13.38 -13.57 8.10
C THR A 41 14.59 -12.61 8.09
N GLY A 42 14.73 -11.74 9.08
CA GLY A 42 15.89 -10.85 9.23
C GLY A 42 15.83 -9.55 8.41
N LYS A 43 14.66 -9.17 7.88
CA LYS A 43 14.48 -7.95 7.07
C LYS A 43 15.05 -6.70 7.76
N THR A 44 14.59 -6.42 8.96
CA THR A 44 15.03 -5.26 9.77
C THR A 44 16.54 -5.31 10.10
N THR A 45 17.08 -6.51 10.35
CA THR A 45 18.51 -6.71 10.60
C THR A 45 19.33 -6.32 9.38
N THR A 46 18.90 -6.71 8.18
CA THR A 46 19.58 -6.41 6.91
C THR A 46 19.61 -4.91 6.63
N VAL A 47 18.49 -4.21 6.86
CA VAL A 47 18.43 -2.75 6.65
C VAL A 47 19.29 -2.00 7.65
N ARG A 48 19.32 -2.42 8.91
CA ARG A 48 20.22 -1.84 9.93
C ARG A 48 21.69 -2.13 9.64
N ALA A 49 22.00 -3.32 9.12
CA ALA A 49 23.34 -3.66 8.70
C ALA A 49 23.81 -2.76 7.54
N LEU A 50 22.95 -2.45 6.59
CA LEU A 50 23.22 -1.47 5.53
C LEU A 50 23.56 -0.09 6.11
N GLN A 51 22.82 0.37 7.14
CA GLN A 51 23.16 1.63 7.81
C GLN A 51 24.59 1.59 8.37
N GLY A 52 24.99 0.47 8.99
CA GLY A 52 26.36 0.28 9.48
C GLY A 52 27.40 0.37 8.37
N LEU A 53 27.17 -0.29 7.25
CA LEU A 53 28.02 -0.22 6.07
C LEU A 53 28.11 1.21 5.51
N MET A 54 26.99 1.92 5.40
CA MET A 54 26.96 3.29 4.87
C MET A 54 27.68 4.30 5.77
N LYS A 55 27.69 4.09 7.09
CA LYS A 55 28.49 4.90 8.03
C LYS A 55 30.00 4.80 7.77
N ASN A 56 30.50 3.73 7.17
CA ASN A 56 31.88 3.61 6.73
C ASN A 56 32.20 4.53 5.54
N ILE A 57 31.18 4.94 4.75
CA ILE A 57 31.32 5.87 3.63
C ILE A 57 31.04 7.30 4.08
N GLU A 58 29.96 7.48 4.84
CA GLU A 58 29.44 8.77 5.32
C GLU A 58 29.16 8.65 6.83
N PRO A 59 30.01 9.16 7.72
CA PRO A 59 29.87 8.97 9.18
C PRO A 59 28.53 9.43 9.73
N HIS A 60 27.91 10.44 9.12
CA HIS A 60 26.60 10.99 9.52
C HIS A 60 25.48 10.54 8.60
N PHE A 61 25.58 9.32 8.01
CA PHE A 61 24.57 8.80 7.09
C PHE A 61 23.19 8.75 7.76
N PRO A 62 22.17 9.47 7.22
CA PRO A 62 20.86 9.55 7.83
C PRO A 62 20.10 8.22 7.72
N PHE A 63 19.62 7.75 8.86
CA PHE A 63 18.72 6.60 8.92
C PHE A 63 17.54 6.94 9.80
N VAL A 64 16.38 7.03 9.18
CA VAL A 64 15.15 7.43 9.87
C VAL A 64 14.17 6.25 9.86
N ASN A 65 13.73 5.85 11.04
CA ASN A 65 12.67 4.87 11.20
C ASN A 65 11.33 5.61 11.33
N LEU A 66 10.38 5.30 10.44
CA LEU A 66 9.04 5.86 10.47
C LEU A 66 8.11 4.90 11.23
N PRO A 67 7.58 5.28 12.40
CA PRO A 67 6.58 4.47 13.10
C PRO A 67 5.24 4.49 12.34
N ILE A 68 4.52 3.36 12.31
CA ILE A 68 3.21 3.23 11.66
C ILE A 68 2.19 4.26 12.18
N GLY A 69 2.23 4.57 13.47
CA GLY A 69 1.36 5.58 14.11
C GLY A 69 1.88 7.02 14.02
N ALA A 70 2.82 7.35 13.14
CA ALA A 70 3.31 8.71 12.99
C ALA A 70 2.22 9.64 12.46
N THR A 71 2.08 10.80 13.11
CA THR A 71 1.19 11.85 12.62
C THR A 71 1.79 12.57 11.42
N GLU A 72 0.94 13.16 10.59
CA GLU A 72 1.35 13.93 9.41
C GLU A 72 2.38 15.02 9.77
N ASP A 73 2.13 15.78 10.84
CA ASP A 73 3.05 16.83 11.33
C ASP A 73 4.44 16.29 11.69
N ARG A 74 4.51 15.09 12.24
CA ARG A 74 5.78 14.45 12.56
C ARG A 74 6.51 14.00 11.30
N VAL A 75 5.78 13.58 10.27
CA VAL A 75 6.33 13.11 9.00
C VAL A 75 6.80 14.27 8.13
N LEU A 76 5.92 15.23 7.86
CA LEU A 76 6.18 16.37 6.96
C LEU A 76 6.88 17.53 7.66
N GLY A 77 6.60 17.69 8.95
CA GLY A 77 7.02 18.86 9.71
C GLY A 77 5.87 19.82 10.00
N SER A 78 6.17 20.85 10.74
CA SER A 78 5.20 21.88 11.13
C SER A 78 5.80 23.26 11.04
N ILE A 79 4.94 24.28 10.93
CA ILE A 79 5.35 25.69 11.00
C ILE A 79 5.24 26.12 12.45
N GLN A 80 6.28 26.75 12.98
CA GLN A 80 6.27 27.31 14.32
C GLN A 80 5.51 28.65 14.32
N LEU A 81 4.21 28.60 14.64
CA LEU A 81 3.36 29.78 14.67
C LEU A 81 3.80 30.81 15.71
N GLU A 82 4.38 30.37 16.83
CA GLU A 82 4.88 31.28 17.88
C GLU A 82 6.02 32.19 17.37
N THR A 83 6.97 31.61 16.63
CA THR A 83 8.08 32.33 16.02
C THR A 83 7.60 33.29 14.93
N LEU A 84 6.61 32.82 14.16
CA LEU A 84 5.99 33.64 13.11
C LEU A 84 5.28 34.88 13.67
N ILE A 85 4.56 34.71 14.77
CA ILE A 85 3.78 35.82 15.42
C ILE A 85 4.72 36.77 16.19
N ASN A 86 5.65 36.22 16.96
CA ASN A 86 6.50 37.01 17.86
C ASN A 86 7.70 37.65 17.13
N GLU A 87 8.33 36.90 16.24
CA GLU A 87 9.58 37.36 15.59
C GLU A 87 9.40 37.70 14.11
N LYS A 88 8.20 37.51 13.53
CA LYS A 88 7.89 37.69 12.11
C LYS A 88 8.85 36.91 11.19
N ARG A 89 9.37 35.79 11.70
CA ARG A 89 10.23 34.86 10.95
C ARG A 89 9.50 33.56 10.74
N LEU A 90 9.56 33.06 9.50
CA LEU A 90 9.05 31.75 9.16
C LEU A 90 10.09 30.70 9.60
N GLU A 91 9.77 29.95 10.65
CA GLU A 91 10.59 28.83 11.10
C GLU A 91 9.82 27.52 10.90
N VAL A 92 10.43 26.59 10.15
CA VAL A 92 9.88 25.28 9.87
C VAL A 92 10.55 24.24 10.76
N GLN A 93 9.78 23.56 11.54
CA GLN A 93 10.24 22.37 12.25
C GLN A 93 10.30 21.20 11.28
N LYS A 94 11.53 20.79 10.92
CA LYS A 94 11.77 19.68 9.97
C LYS A 94 11.17 18.37 10.46
N GLY A 95 10.34 17.75 9.63
CA GLY A 95 9.77 16.41 9.84
C GLY A 95 10.76 15.28 9.59
N LEU A 96 10.25 14.03 9.69
CA LEU A 96 11.06 12.83 9.47
C LEU A 96 11.56 12.74 8.03
N LEU A 97 10.78 13.21 7.04
CA LEU A 97 11.17 13.23 5.63
C LEU A 97 12.42 14.08 5.40
N SER A 98 12.44 15.31 5.91
CA SER A 98 13.61 16.18 5.79
C SER A 98 14.83 15.62 6.53
N LYS A 99 14.62 14.90 7.64
CA LYS A 99 15.69 14.24 8.39
C LYS A 99 16.28 13.04 7.65
N ALA A 100 15.51 12.40 6.76
CA ALA A 100 15.95 11.28 5.94
C ALA A 100 16.71 11.72 4.68
N HIS A 101 16.81 13.03 4.40
CA HIS A 101 17.46 13.55 3.21
C HIS A 101 18.87 12.97 3.03
N GLN A 102 19.18 12.45 1.83
CA GLN A 102 20.40 11.74 1.45
C GLN A 102 20.65 10.44 2.24
N GLY A 103 19.64 9.88 2.88
CA GLY A 103 19.74 8.68 3.67
C GLY A 103 18.69 7.62 3.34
N ILE A 104 18.31 6.87 4.36
CA ILE A 104 17.26 5.85 4.29
C ILE A 104 16.09 6.26 5.17
N LEU A 105 14.88 6.16 4.62
CA LEU A 105 13.63 6.15 5.36
C LEU A 105 13.13 4.71 5.43
N TYR A 106 13.14 4.13 6.62
CA TYR A 106 12.71 2.76 6.86
C TYR A 106 11.31 2.70 7.47
N ILE A 107 10.46 1.85 6.91
CA ILE A 107 9.10 1.59 7.40
C ILE A 107 8.94 0.10 7.59
N ASP A 108 8.69 -0.31 8.82
CA ASP A 108 8.31 -1.68 9.12
C ASP A 108 6.79 -1.86 8.94
N GLU A 109 6.36 -2.93 8.29
CA GLU A 109 4.94 -3.22 8.00
C GLU A 109 4.25 -2.07 7.23
N VAL A 110 4.83 -1.72 6.09
CA VAL A 110 4.39 -0.58 5.26
C VAL A 110 2.92 -0.67 4.81
N ASN A 111 2.37 -1.88 4.73
CA ASN A 111 0.96 -2.16 4.42
C ASN A 111 -0.02 -1.68 5.51
N LEU A 112 0.46 -1.38 6.71
CA LEU A 112 -0.34 -0.85 7.81
C LEU A 112 -0.33 0.68 7.87
N LEU A 113 0.49 1.34 7.06
CA LEU A 113 0.55 2.79 7.01
C LEU A 113 -0.66 3.35 6.26
N ASN A 114 -1.10 4.56 6.63
CA ASN A 114 -2.18 5.26 5.94
C ASN A 114 -1.81 5.53 4.47
N ASP A 115 -2.72 5.25 3.54
CA ASP A 115 -2.52 5.42 2.11
C ASP A 115 -2.08 6.84 1.71
N TYR A 116 -2.66 7.87 2.32
CA TYR A 116 -2.27 9.26 2.06
C TYR A 116 -0.80 9.52 2.41
N LEU A 117 -0.34 9.05 3.58
CA LEU A 117 1.07 9.17 3.94
C LEU A 117 1.96 8.38 3.00
N MET A 118 1.53 7.18 2.57
CA MET A 118 2.27 6.41 1.58
C MET A 118 2.43 7.15 0.25
N ASP A 119 1.36 7.76 -0.24
CA ASP A 119 1.42 8.57 -1.47
C ASP A 119 2.44 9.70 -1.33
N VAL A 120 2.39 10.45 -0.24
CA VAL A 120 3.33 11.55 0.01
C VAL A 120 4.78 11.06 0.11
N LEU A 121 5.03 9.93 0.79
CA LEU A 121 6.36 9.33 0.94
C LEU A 121 6.94 8.89 -0.40
N LEU A 122 6.14 8.23 -1.22
CA LEU A 122 6.55 7.74 -2.54
C LEU A 122 6.77 8.89 -3.52
N ASP A 123 5.93 9.92 -3.45
CA ASP A 123 6.11 11.13 -4.26
C ASP A 123 7.38 11.89 -3.86
N ALA A 124 7.62 12.08 -2.56
CA ALA A 124 8.83 12.72 -2.06
C ALA A 124 10.11 11.95 -2.44
N SER A 125 10.08 10.61 -2.35
CA SER A 125 11.23 9.78 -2.73
C SER A 125 11.58 9.87 -4.21
N SER A 126 10.58 10.05 -5.08
CA SER A 126 10.74 10.12 -6.52
C SER A 126 11.10 11.53 -7.02
N SER A 127 10.48 12.58 -6.44
CA SER A 127 10.70 13.98 -6.80
C SER A 127 11.93 14.58 -6.13
N GLY A 128 12.42 13.97 -5.05
CA GLY A 128 13.54 14.45 -4.26
C GLY A 128 13.19 15.53 -3.24
N GLY A 129 11.91 15.77 -3.01
CA GLY A 129 11.41 16.72 -2.03
C GLY A 129 9.89 16.78 -2.00
N TYR A 130 9.35 17.64 -1.17
CA TYR A 130 7.91 17.83 -1.01
C TYR A 130 7.56 19.27 -0.64
N PHE A 131 6.32 19.67 -0.90
CA PHE A 131 5.78 20.94 -0.42
C PHE A 131 5.16 20.75 0.96
N LEU A 132 5.60 21.55 1.93
CA LEU A 132 4.91 21.70 3.19
C LEU A 132 3.88 22.83 3.04
N GLU A 133 2.60 22.46 2.94
CA GLU A 133 1.49 23.39 2.77
C GLU A 133 0.69 23.48 4.06
N ARG A 134 0.80 24.63 4.75
CA ARG A 134 0.08 24.90 6.01
C ARG A 134 -0.26 26.37 6.14
N ASP A 135 -1.46 26.69 6.60
CA ASP A 135 -1.91 28.04 6.92
C ASP A 135 -1.63 29.07 5.81
N SER A 136 -1.86 28.70 4.54
CA SER A 136 -1.59 29.52 3.34
C SER A 136 -0.11 29.76 3.05
N ILE A 137 0.79 29.02 3.69
CA ILE A 137 2.22 29.01 3.41
C ILE A 137 2.55 27.70 2.68
N SER A 138 3.26 27.82 1.55
CA SER A 138 3.78 26.69 0.80
C SER A 138 5.30 26.81 0.72
N GLN A 139 6.03 25.82 1.26
CA GLN A 139 7.47 25.78 1.25
C GLN A 139 7.98 24.46 0.72
N TRP A 140 8.88 24.50 -0.25
CA TRP A 140 9.60 23.32 -0.74
C TRP A 140 10.66 22.89 0.27
N LEU A 141 10.69 21.58 0.58
CA LEU A 141 11.69 20.97 1.44
C LEU A 141 12.37 19.82 0.68
N ASP A 142 13.69 19.88 0.59
CA ASP A 142 14.47 18.81 -0.01
C ASP A 142 14.39 17.55 0.84
N SER A 143 14.08 16.42 0.19
CA SER A 143 13.89 15.14 0.86
C SER A 143 14.16 13.99 -0.12
N ARG A 144 15.39 13.89 -0.60
CA ARG A 144 15.83 12.77 -1.45
C ARG A 144 16.33 11.66 -0.55
N PHE A 145 15.67 10.51 -0.54
CA PHE A 145 16.03 9.37 0.30
C PHE A 145 15.68 8.05 -0.41
N CYS A 146 16.30 6.96 0.03
CA CYS A 146 15.88 5.62 -0.33
C CYS A 146 14.75 5.18 0.63
N LEU A 147 13.57 4.93 0.10
CA LEU A 147 12.47 4.36 0.87
C LEU A 147 12.65 2.84 0.96
N VAL A 148 12.73 2.31 2.17
CA VAL A 148 12.74 0.86 2.40
C VAL A 148 11.52 0.48 3.20
N GLY A 149 10.58 -0.20 2.54
CA GLY A 149 9.37 -0.73 3.17
C GLY A 149 9.45 -2.24 3.34
N THR A 150 9.13 -2.75 4.54
CA THR A 150 8.92 -4.19 4.73
C THR A 150 7.44 -4.49 4.79
N MET A 151 7.04 -5.66 4.32
CA MET A 151 5.66 -6.12 4.33
C MET A 151 5.61 -7.62 4.65
N ASN A 152 4.59 -8.00 5.44
CA ASN A 152 4.19 -9.40 5.57
C ASN A 152 2.89 -9.60 4.78
N PRO A 153 2.86 -10.45 3.76
CA PRO A 153 1.65 -10.71 2.98
C PRO A 153 0.46 -11.23 3.79
N GLU A 154 0.71 -11.87 4.95
CA GLU A 154 -0.36 -12.34 5.84
C GLU A 154 -1.14 -11.20 6.52
N GLU A 155 -0.56 -10.00 6.61
CA GLU A 155 -1.17 -8.83 7.27
C GLU A 155 -1.92 -7.92 6.31
N GLY A 156 -1.97 -8.28 5.03
CA GLY A 156 -2.65 -7.56 3.97
C GLY A 156 -1.72 -7.10 2.85
N ASP A 157 -2.32 -6.74 1.73
CA ASP A 157 -1.60 -6.33 0.53
C ASP A 157 -1.57 -4.81 0.39
N LEU A 158 -0.53 -4.31 -0.26
CA LEU A 158 -0.49 -2.94 -0.73
C LEU A 158 -1.37 -2.79 -1.98
N ARG A 159 -2.02 -1.64 -2.10
CA ARG A 159 -2.75 -1.31 -3.32
C ARG A 159 -1.81 -1.35 -4.53
N PRO A 160 -2.26 -1.87 -5.70
CA PRO A 160 -1.42 -1.96 -6.89
C PRO A 160 -0.76 -0.63 -7.29
N GLN A 161 -1.46 0.49 -7.10
CA GLN A 161 -0.97 1.83 -7.39
C GLN A 161 0.21 2.25 -6.51
N LEU A 162 0.21 1.84 -5.22
CA LEU A 162 1.33 2.08 -4.30
C LEU A 162 2.49 1.14 -4.60
N LEU A 163 2.16 -0.12 -4.93
CA LEU A 163 3.13 -1.14 -5.29
C LEU A 163 3.97 -0.72 -6.51
N ASP A 164 3.31 -0.19 -7.56
CA ASP A 164 3.98 0.31 -8.77
C ASP A 164 4.95 1.48 -8.50
N ARG A 165 4.75 2.24 -7.43
CA ARG A 165 5.62 3.37 -7.10
C ARG A 165 6.95 2.98 -6.47
N PHE A 166 7.07 1.79 -5.83
CA PHE A 166 8.36 1.28 -5.39
C PHE A 166 9.24 0.94 -6.59
N GLY A 167 10.51 1.35 -6.56
CA GLY A 167 11.44 1.09 -7.65
C GLY A 167 11.74 -0.39 -7.83
N LEU A 168 12.06 -1.05 -6.74
CA LEU A 168 12.44 -2.46 -6.66
C LEU A 168 11.57 -3.18 -5.65
N ALA A 169 11.27 -4.46 -5.93
CA ALA A 169 10.63 -5.33 -4.94
C ALA A 169 11.32 -6.68 -4.87
N VAL A 170 11.39 -7.22 -3.66
CA VAL A 170 12.05 -8.50 -3.37
C VAL A 170 11.18 -9.32 -2.44
N THR A 171 11.05 -10.61 -2.76
CA THR A 171 10.39 -11.57 -1.87
C THR A 171 11.44 -12.40 -1.14
N ILE A 172 11.43 -12.36 0.18
CA ILE A 172 12.32 -13.14 1.03
C ILE A 172 11.56 -14.33 1.60
N LYS A 173 12.11 -15.50 1.41
CA LYS A 173 11.59 -16.75 2.00
C LYS A 173 12.59 -17.28 3.03
N THR A 174 12.06 -17.94 4.05
CA THR A 174 12.90 -18.63 5.02
C THR A 174 13.66 -19.75 4.30
N PRO A 175 15.02 -19.81 4.38
CA PRO A 175 15.79 -20.84 3.72
C PRO A 175 15.36 -22.25 4.17
N THR A 176 15.19 -23.16 3.23
CA THR A 176 14.87 -24.58 3.49
C THR A 176 16.13 -25.44 3.62
N ASP A 177 17.26 -24.97 3.09
CA ASP A 177 18.55 -25.66 3.20
C ASP A 177 19.06 -25.63 4.65
N LYS A 178 19.32 -26.83 5.17
CA LYS A 178 19.80 -27.03 6.54
C LYS A 178 21.15 -26.35 6.81
N LYS A 179 22.07 -26.37 5.84
CA LYS A 179 23.40 -25.76 5.99
C LYS A 179 23.32 -24.26 6.10
N ILE A 180 22.53 -23.64 5.22
CA ILE A 180 22.30 -22.19 5.22
C ILE A 180 21.62 -21.74 6.52
N ARG A 181 20.62 -22.48 7.00
CA ARG A 181 19.96 -22.17 8.28
C ARG A 181 20.92 -22.26 9.46
N MET A 182 21.74 -23.29 9.52
CA MET A 182 22.76 -23.45 10.56
C MET A 182 23.77 -22.30 10.51
N GLU A 183 24.20 -21.91 9.33
CA GLU A 183 25.14 -20.79 9.15
C GLU A 183 24.55 -19.48 9.66
N ILE A 184 23.31 -19.15 9.31
CA ILE A 184 22.62 -17.94 9.78
C ILE A 184 22.56 -17.92 11.31
N VAL A 185 22.12 -19.03 11.92
CA VAL A 185 22.03 -19.15 13.38
C VAL A 185 23.40 -19.04 14.03
N ASN A 186 24.41 -19.74 13.53
CA ASN A 186 25.76 -19.68 14.09
C ASN A 186 26.37 -18.28 14.01
N ARG A 187 26.21 -17.57 12.88
CA ARG A 187 26.68 -16.17 12.73
C ARG A 187 25.96 -15.26 13.71
N ARG A 188 24.66 -15.46 13.92
CA ARG A 188 23.90 -14.66 14.88
C ARG A 188 24.36 -14.90 16.31
N LEU A 189 24.54 -16.15 16.73
CA LEU A 189 25.03 -16.50 18.07
C LEU A 189 26.44 -15.97 18.34
N LYS A 190 27.34 -16.06 17.34
CA LYS A 190 28.68 -15.46 17.46
C LYS A 190 28.61 -13.95 17.68
N PHE A 191 27.79 -13.25 16.91
CA PHE A 191 27.60 -11.81 17.07
C PHE A 191 27.01 -11.45 18.43
N ASP A 192 26.08 -12.25 18.97
CA ASP A 192 25.48 -12.00 20.29
C ASP A 192 26.46 -12.26 21.44
N LEU A 193 27.45 -13.15 21.24
CA LEU A 193 28.54 -13.39 22.21
C LEU A 193 29.55 -12.25 22.25
N ASP A 194 30.10 -11.86 21.10
CA ASP A 194 31.01 -10.72 20.97
C ASP A 194 30.82 -10.02 19.64
N SER A 195 30.10 -8.90 19.66
CA SER A 195 29.80 -8.11 18.49
C SER A 195 31.03 -7.43 17.89
N ASN A 196 32.05 -7.13 18.67
CA ASN A 196 33.27 -6.46 18.20
C ASN A 196 34.20 -7.45 17.48
N GLU A 197 34.47 -8.61 18.08
CA GLU A 197 35.27 -9.67 17.48
C GLU A 197 34.62 -10.15 16.16
N PHE A 198 33.29 -10.40 16.21
CA PHE A 198 32.55 -10.79 15.01
C PHE A 198 32.61 -9.74 13.89
N TYR A 199 32.51 -8.43 14.23
CA TYR A 199 32.64 -7.37 13.24
C TYR A 199 34.03 -7.35 12.61
N HIS A 200 35.10 -7.58 13.37
CA HIS A 200 36.46 -7.63 12.84
C HIS A 200 36.68 -8.74 11.83
N GLU A 201 35.98 -9.89 11.96
CA GLU A 201 36.04 -10.98 10.96
C GLU A 201 35.57 -10.51 9.57
N PHE A 202 34.68 -9.51 9.49
CA PHE A 202 34.06 -9.02 8.24
C PHE A 202 34.54 -7.60 7.86
N GLU A 203 35.38 -6.98 8.65
CA GLU A 203 35.77 -5.57 8.46
C GLU A 203 36.36 -5.29 7.08
N ASP A 204 37.21 -6.15 6.58
CA ASP A 204 37.82 -5.98 5.24
C ASP A 204 36.80 -6.12 4.12
N GLN A 205 35.84 -7.05 4.25
CA GLN A 205 34.75 -7.20 3.30
C GLN A 205 33.81 -6.00 3.31
N GLU A 206 33.52 -5.44 4.48
CA GLU A 206 32.73 -4.21 4.64
C GLU A 206 33.44 -3.02 3.96
N LYS A 207 34.75 -2.86 4.18
CA LYS A 207 35.56 -1.81 3.52
C LYS A 207 35.59 -1.97 2.01
N GLN A 208 35.78 -3.19 1.51
CA GLN A 208 35.77 -3.47 0.07
C GLN A 208 34.42 -3.11 -0.57
N LEU A 209 33.31 -3.54 0.08
CA LEU A 209 31.97 -3.23 -0.40
C LEU A 209 31.67 -1.72 -0.36
N ALA A 210 32.09 -1.02 0.69
CA ALA A 210 31.98 0.44 0.80
C ALA A 210 32.73 1.17 -0.33
N ASN A 211 33.95 0.73 -0.63
CA ASN A 211 34.74 1.27 -1.75
C ASN A 211 34.07 0.97 -3.11
N GLN A 212 33.50 -0.23 -3.28
CA GLN A 212 32.79 -0.62 -4.48
C GLN A 212 31.55 0.25 -4.71
N ILE A 213 30.74 0.54 -3.66
CA ILE A 213 29.62 1.48 -3.75
C ILE A 213 30.08 2.87 -4.14
N THR A 214 31.14 3.37 -3.52
CA THR A 214 31.67 4.71 -3.79
C THR A 214 32.17 4.82 -5.23
N SER A 215 32.88 3.81 -5.75
CA SER A 215 33.33 3.73 -7.12
C SER A 215 32.15 3.68 -8.10
N ALA A 216 31.15 2.86 -7.82
CA ALA A 216 29.96 2.72 -8.63
C ALA A 216 29.18 4.05 -8.74
N ARG A 217 29.03 4.78 -7.63
CA ARG A 217 28.42 6.13 -7.64
C ARG A 217 29.12 7.10 -8.58
N LYS A 218 30.46 7.09 -8.58
CA LYS A 218 31.27 7.95 -9.45
C LYS A 218 31.16 7.57 -10.93
N GLN A 219 31.05 6.27 -11.22
CA GLN A 219 31.00 5.77 -12.59
C GLN A 219 29.60 5.79 -13.19
N LEU A 220 28.54 5.91 -12.40
CA LEU A 220 27.15 5.77 -12.82
C LEU A 220 26.77 6.65 -14.01
N SER A 221 27.27 7.89 -14.07
CA SER A 221 27.00 8.81 -15.17
C SER A 221 27.65 8.36 -16.50
N ASN A 222 28.72 7.57 -16.42
CA ASN A 222 29.52 7.16 -17.57
C ASN A 222 29.11 5.80 -18.16
N ILE A 223 28.14 5.12 -17.52
CA ILE A 223 27.64 3.82 -18.00
C ILE A 223 26.83 4.00 -19.28
N HIS A 224 27.28 3.37 -20.32
CA HIS A 224 26.60 3.40 -21.63
C HIS A 224 25.45 2.40 -21.70
N LEU A 225 24.38 2.81 -22.38
CA LEU A 225 23.21 1.97 -22.69
C LEU A 225 23.07 1.96 -24.21
N SER A 226 23.41 0.83 -24.86
CA SER A 226 23.28 0.69 -26.30
C SER A 226 21.80 0.69 -26.73
N GLU A 227 21.53 0.92 -28.01
CA GLU A 227 20.18 0.91 -28.58
C GLU A 227 19.54 -0.49 -28.46
N GLU A 228 20.31 -1.52 -28.76
CA GLU A 228 19.90 -2.94 -28.64
C GLU A 228 19.43 -3.28 -27.21
N ILE A 229 20.13 -2.80 -26.19
CA ILE A 229 19.71 -3.01 -24.79
C ILE A 229 18.43 -2.27 -24.48
N ARG A 230 18.20 -1.07 -25.03
CA ARG A 230 16.94 -0.32 -24.85
C ARG A 230 15.76 -1.05 -25.49
N GLU A 231 15.96 -1.61 -26.70
CA GLU A 231 14.96 -2.44 -27.38
C GLU A 231 14.63 -3.68 -26.53
N THR A 232 15.64 -4.41 -26.03
CA THR A 232 15.46 -5.55 -25.16
C THR A 232 14.70 -5.22 -23.87
N ILE A 233 14.93 -4.03 -23.29
CA ILE A 233 14.18 -3.54 -22.11
C ILE A 233 12.70 -3.37 -22.46
N ALA A 234 12.39 -2.70 -23.59
CA ALA A 234 11.04 -2.49 -24.04
C ALA A 234 10.31 -3.83 -24.32
N GLU A 235 10.97 -4.75 -25.00
CA GLU A 235 10.45 -6.11 -25.24
C GLU A 235 10.12 -6.84 -23.93
N LYS A 236 11.01 -6.77 -22.94
CA LYS A 236 10.74 -7.38 -21.62
C LYS A 236 9.55 -6.73 -20.93
N CYS A 237 9.45 -5.41 -20.91
CA CYS A 237 8.31 -4.71 -20.30
C CYS A 237 6.98 -5.08 -21.00
N ILE A 238 6.98 -5.23 -22.33
CA ILE A 238 5.82 -5.69 -23.09
C ILE A 238 5.49 -7.16 -22.73
N ALA A 239 6.50 -8.03 -22.68
CA ALA A 239 6.30 -9.46 -22.33
C ALA A 239 5.72 -9.64 -20.92
N TYR A 240 6.10 -8.80 -19.97
CA TYR A 240 5.53 -8.79 -18.61
C TYR A 240 4.18 -8.07 -18.53
N GLN A 241 3.69 -7.51 -19.62
CA GLN A 241 2.42 -6.75 -19.68
C GLN A 241 2.36 -5.62 -18.63
N VAL A 242 3.45 -4.88 -18.49
CA VAL A 242 3.53 -3.78 -17.55
C VAL A 242 2.76 -2.58 -18.07
N GLU A 243 2.03 -1.90 -17.20
CA GLU A 243 1.31 -0.67 -17.55
C GLU A 243 2.21 0.56 -17.43
N GLY A 244 2.17 1.43 -18.44
CA GLY A 244 2.94 2.67 -18.48
C GLY A 244 4.44 2.46 -18.77
N LEU A 245 5.23 3.54 -18.69
CA LEU A 245 6.65 3.57 -19.02
C LEU A 245 7.58 3.64 -17.79
N ARG A 246 7.01 3.58 -16.59
CA ARG A 246 7.79 3.69 -15.35
C ARG A 246 8.76 2.53 -15.19
N ALA A 247 8.31 1.32 -15.53
CA ALA A 247 9.15 0.13 -15.45
C ALA A 247 10.34 0.17 -16.41
N ASP A 248 10.14 0.66 -17.64
CA ASP A 248 11.19 0.84 -18.63
C ASP A 248 12.31 1.75 -18.08
N ILE A 249 11.90 2.91 -17.55
CA ILE A 249 12.84 3.89 -16.96
C ILE A 249 13.58 3.29 -15.78
N LEU A 250 12.87 2.59 -14.89
CA LEU A 250 13.47 1.97 -13.70
C LEU A 250 14.40 0.83 -14.07
N LEU A 251 14.04 0.00 -15.06
CA LEU A 251 14.89 -1.08 -15.53
C LEU A 251 16.17 -0.56 -16.16
N MET A 252 16.10 0.54 -16.96
CA MET A 252 17.28 1.24 -17.47
C MET A 252 18.18 1.75 -16.35
N LYS A 253 17.62 2.45 -15.35
CA LYS A 253 18.38 3.00 -14.22
C LYS A 253 19.00 1.89 -13.37
N ALA A 254 18.23 0.88 -13.00
CA ALA A 254 18.70 -0.21 -12.15
C ALA A 254 19.79 -1.05 -12.84
N SER A 255 19.67 -1.30 -14.15
CA SER A 255 20.68 -2.00 -14.92
C SER A 255 21.98 -1.20 -15.04
N ARG A 256 21.89 0.13 -15.21
CA ARG A 256 23.08 1.01 -15.15
C ARG A 256 23.74 0.98 -13.77
N ALA A 257 22.96 1.08 -12.71
CA ALA A 257 23.47 1.00 -11.35
C ALA A 257 24.16 -0.36 -11.07
N TYR A 258 23.61 -1.45 -11.62
CA TYR A 258 24.20 -2.77 -11.48
C TYR A 258 25.49 -2.92 -12.30
N ALA A 259 25.54 -2.41 -13.54
CA ALA A 259 26.74 -2.39 -14.35
C ALA A 259 27.87 -1.57 -13.66
N ALA A 260 27.53 -0.42 -13.10
CA ALA A 260 28.45 0.38 -12.30
C ALA A 260 28.96 -0.39 -11.07
N PHE A 261 28.07 -1.08 -10.38
CA PHE A 261 28.42 -1.94 -9.23
C PHE A 261 29.37 -3.08 -9.63
N LYS A 262 29.19 -3.64 -10.84
CA LYS A 262 30.10 -4.65 -11.41
C LYS A 262 31.36 -4.09 -12.04
N ASN A 263 31.56 -2.76 -11.96
CA ASN A 263 32.69 -2.05 -12.56
C ASN A 263 32.79 -2.23 -14.08
N CYS A 264 31.62 -2.36 -14.74
CA CYS A 264 31.48 -2.41 -16.19
C CYS A 264 31.18 -1.02 -16.73
N THR A 265 31.58 -0.74 -17.98
CA THR A 265 31.32 0.52 -18.69
C THR A 265 30.02 0.51 -19.49
N GLU A 266 29.46 -0.68 -19.74
CA GLU A 266 28.27 -0.88 -20.54
C GLU A 266 27.30 -1.85 -19.87
N VAL A 267 26.01 -1.67 -20.14
CA VAL A 267 24.96 -2.61 -19.73
C VAL A 267 24.91 -3.78 -20.74
N THR A 268 24.90 -4.98 -20.23
CA THR A 268 24.77 -6.23 -21.03
C THR A 268 23.45 -6.94 -20.76
N SER A 269 23.07 -7.89 -21.62
CA SER A 269 21.88 -8.74 -21.41
C SER A 269 21.92 -9.49 -20.07
N VAL A 270 23.10 -9.93 -19.62
CA VAL A 270 23.27 -10.59 -18.31
C VAL A 270 22.90 -9.67 -17.15
N HIS A 271 23.23 -8.38 -17.26
CA HIS A 271 22.82 -7.39 -16.26
C HIS A 271 21.30 -7.24 -16.23
N LEU A 272 20.64 -7.20 -17.40
CA LEU A 272 19.18 -7.15 -17.50
C LEU A 272 18.50 -8.38 -16.90
N GLU A 273 18.99 -9.59 -17.22
CA GLU A 273 18.42 -10.83 -16.66
C GLU A 273 18.45 -10.84 -15.13
N LYS A 274 19.52 -10.34 -14.52
CA LYS A 274 19.64 -10.26 -13.06
C LYS A 274 18.71 -9.22 -12.44
N ILE A 275 18.48 -8.11 -13.12
CA ILE A 275 17.75 -6.95 -12.56
C ILE A 275 16.25 -6.99 -12.89
N ALA A 276 15.87 -7.55 -14.04
CA ALA A 276 14.48 -7.58 -14.48
C ALA A 276 13.50 -8.13 -13.42
N PRO A 277 13.78 -9.23 -12.70
CA PRO A 277 12.90 -9.73 -11.66
C PRO A 277 12.65 -8.71 -10.53
N LEU A 278 13.67 -7.94 -10.14
CA LEU A 278 13.57 -6.96 -9.06
C LEU A 278 12.66 -5.78 -9.43
N VAL A 279 12.60 -5.43 -10.73
CA VAL A 279 11.82 -4.30 -11.25
C VAL A 279 10.44 -4.74 -11.71
N LEU A 280 10.31 -5.90 -12.36
CA LEU A 280 9.12 -6.29 -13.11
C LEU A 280 8.16 -7.21 -12.35
N ASN A 281 8.65 -8.07 -11.43
CA ASN A 281 7.80 -9.09 -10.80
C ASN A 281 6.59 -8.52 -10.03
N HIS A 282 6.70 -7.35 -9.46
CA HIS A 282 5.61 -6.72 -8.71
C HIS A 282 4.70 -5.83 -9.58
N ARG A 283 5.01 -5.70 -10.90
CA ARG A 283 4.28 -4.88 -11.87
C ARG A 283 3.61 -5.67 -12.96
N GLY A 284 4.17 -6.85 -13.29
CA GLY A 284 3.68 -7.68 -14.39
C GLY A 284 2.38 -8.41 -14.06
N LYS A 285 1.51 -8.56 -15.06
CA LYS A 285 0.29 -9.37 -14.97
C LYS A 285 0.55 -10.84 -15.30
N HIS A 286 1.64 -11.16 -15.99
CA HIS A 286 2.11 -12.51 -16.29
C HIS A 286 3.58 -12.65 -15.93
N PHE A 287 3.90 -13.71 -15.17
CA PHE A 287 5.27 -14.14 -14.98
C PHE A 287 5.60 -15.07 -16.16
N PRO A 288 6.59 -14.78 -17.02
CA PRO A 288 7.11 -15.79 -17.92
C PRO A 288 7.71 -16.91 -17.04
N GLU A 289 7.09 -18.08 -17.08
CA GLU A 289 7.65 -19.27 -16.43
C GLU A 289 9.05 -19.53 -16.99
N ASN A 290 10.06 -19.42 -16.14
CA ASN A 290 11.40 -19.90 -16.48
C ASN A 290 11.33 -21.41 -16.70
N ASP A 291 11.45 -21.81 -17.94
CA ASP A 291 11.62 -23.20 -18.39
C ASP A 291 12.95 -23.78 -17.87
N GLN A 292 13.06 -24.03 -16.57
CA GLN A 292 14.10 -24.89 -16.00
C GLN A 292 13.62 -25.47 -14.67
N THR A 293 12.77 -26.48 -14.75
CA THR A 293 12.74 -27.68 -13.90
C THR A 293 11.56 -28.54 -14.34
N LYS A 294 11.73 -29.21 -15.48
CA LYS A 294 10.99 -30.46 -15.72
C LYS A 294 11.76 -31.55 -15.04
N THR A 295 11.37 -31.95 -13.86
CA THR A 295 11.60 -33.30 -13.35
C THR A 295 10.24 -33.94 -13.18
N ASN A 296 10.13 -35.03 -13.99
CA ASN A 296 9.08 -35.98 -14.06
C ASN A 296 8.44 -36.36 -12.72
N THR A 297 7.13 -36.30 -12.68
CA THR A 297 6.32 -37.35 -12.04
C THR A 297 5.07 -37.49 -12.89
N GLU A 298 5.12 -38.52 -13.72
CA GLU A 298 3.96 -39.15 -14.33
C GLU A 298 3.15 -39.84 -13.24
N GLU A 299 1.90 -39.85 -13.48
CA GLU A 299 0.88 -40.89 -13.28
C GLU A 299 -0.36 -40.44 -12.53
N ASN A 300 -1.40 -40.43 -13.20
CA ASN A 300 -2.59 -41.27 -13.33
C ASN A 300 -3.94 -40.54 -13.22
N ASN A 301 -4.59 -40.57 -14.39
CA ASN A 301 -5.97 -41.02 -14.62
C ASN A 301 -7.15 -40.41 -13.86
N HIS A 302 -8.04 -39.72 -14.52
CA HIS A 302 -9.26 -40.36 -15.07
C HIS A 302 -10.02 -39.42 -16.01
N LYS A 303 -10.22 -39.98 -17.21
CA LYS A 303 -11.19 -39.54 -18.21
C LYS A 303 -12.59 -39.53 -17.64
N LYS A 304 -13.35 -38.46 -17.94
CA LYS A 304 -14.73 -38.62 -18.40
C LYS A 304 -15.03 -37.51 -19.41
N GLU A 305 -15.10 -37.99 -20.64
CA GLU A 305 -15.83 -37.32 -21.72
C GLU A 305 -17.29 -37.20 -21.32
N ASP A 306 -17.90 -36.07 -21.67
CA ASP A 306 -19.22 -36.10 -22.28
C ASP A 306 -19.39 -34.89 -23.20
N ASN A 307 -19.59 -35.29 -24.45
CA ASN A 307 -20.09 -34.44 -25.54
C ASN A 307 -21.35 -33.71 -25.17
N LEU A 308 -21.53 -32.49 -25.66
CA LEU A 308 -22.76 -32.13 -26.36
C LEU A 308 -22.63 -30.80 -27.12
N ASN A 309 -22.59 -30.99 -28.41
CA ASN A 309 -23.22 -30.20 -29.50
C ASN A 309 -23.08 -28.67 -29.54
N LYS A 310 -22.45 -28.28 -30.65
CA LYS A 310 -22.67 -27.08 -31.43
C LYS A 310 -24.16 -26.91 -31.76
N ASN A 311 -24.67 -25.71 -31.52
CA ASN A 311 -25.34 -24.91 -32.55
C ASN A 311 -25.88 -23.59 -32.01
N GLY A 312 -25.54 -22.51 -32.70
CA GLY A 312 -26.53 -21.50 -33.08
C GLY A 312 -26.70 -20.29 -32.15
N SER A 313 -26.00 -19.23 -32.50
CA SER A 313 -26.55 -17.87 -32.63
C SER A 313 -27.31 -17.19 -31.47
N LYS A 314 -26.74 -16.05 -31.06
CA LYS A 314 -27.46 -14.79 -30.78
C LYS A 314 -28.41 -14.75 -29.60
N GLY A 315 -27.97 -14.07 -28.59
CA GLY A 315 -28.75 -13.51 -27.51
C GLY A 315 -27.82 -13.25 -26.35
N LEU A 316 -27.70 -12.04 -25.89
CA LEU A 316 -27.14 -11.70 -24.62
C LEU A 316 -27.99 -12.40 -23.55
N ASN A 317 -27.65 -13.62 -23.19
CA ASN A 317 -28.35 -14.35 -22.13
C ASN A 317 -27.88 -13.82 -20.78
N ASP A 318 -28.77 -13.11 -20.10
CA ASP A 318 -28.63 -12.85 -18.70
C ASP A 318 -28.75 -14.19 -17.93
N TYR A 319 -27.74 -14.54 -17.16
CA TYR A 319 -27.72 -15.78 -16.38
C TYR A 319 -28.19 -15.55 -14.96
N LEU A 320 -29.17 -16.31 -14.52
CA LEU A 320 -29.60 -16.40 -13.12
C LEU A 320 -28.80 -17.52 -12.45
N LEU A 321 -27.79 -17.15 -11.64
CA LEU A 321 -27.01 -18.08 -10.84
C LEU A 321 -27.50 -18.07 -9.39
N GLN A 322 -27.76 -19.24 -8.83
CA GLN A 322 -28.17 -19.36 -7.42
C GLN A 322 -27.02 -19.09 -6.48
N ALA A 323 -27.31 -18.60 -5.27
CA ALA A 323 -26.32 -18.37 -4.23
C ALA A 323 -25.69 -19.70 -3.77
N THR A 324 -24.39 -19.76 -3.62
CA THR A 324 -23.69 -20.89 -2.99
C THR A 324 -23.69 -20.69 -1.48
N SER A 325 -23.92 -21.77 -0.73
CA SER A 325 -23.74 -21.75 0.73
C SER A 325 -22.26 -21.50 1.07
N THR A 326 -22.00 -20.55 1.95
CA THR A 326 -20.66 -20.24 2.43
C THR A 326 -20.71 -19.95 3.93
N ASP A 327 -19.70 -20.43 4.66
CA ASP A 327 -19.52 -20.09 6.07
C ASP A 327 -18.80 -18.73 6.25
N GLN A 328 -18.39 -18.11 5.14
CA GLN A 328 -17.73 -16.81 5.14
C GLN A 328 -18.75 -15.66 5.17
N PHE A 329 -18.37 -14.58 5.80
CA PHE A 329 -19.16 -13.35 5.88
C PHE A 329 -18.24 -12.11 5.92
N LEU A 330 -18.75 -10.97 5.48
CA LEU A 330 -18.02 -9.71 5.56
C LEU A 330 -17.95 -9.23 7.00
N LYS A 331 -16.74 -9.00 7.52
CA LYS A 331 -16.54 -8.39 8.83
C LYS A 331 -16.79 -6.89 8.75
N ILE A 332 -18.03 -6.46 8.94
CA ILE A 332 -18.39 -5.03 8.95
C ILE A 332 -18.20 -4.50 10.37
N GLN A 333 -17.25 -3.60 10.56
CA GLN A 333 -17.08 -2.89 11.82
C GLN A 333 -18.10 -1.75 11.90
N ILE A 334 -19.08 -1.92 12.77
CA ILE A 334 -20.03 -0.84 13.07
C ILE A 334 -19.35 0.06 14.11
N PRO A 335 -19.13 1.37 13.80
CA PRO A 335 -18.52 2.27 14.76
C PRO A 335 -19.38 2.31 16.03
N GLN A 336 -18.82 1.89 17.16
CA GLN A 336 -19.44 2.10 18.46
C GLN A 336 -19.45 3.59 18.72
N LYS A 337 -20.61 4.12 19.14
CA LYS A 337 -20.72 5.54 19.56
C LYS A 337 -19.83 5.76 20.76
N GLU A 338 -18.59 6.15 20.56
CA GLU A 338 -17.89 6.95 21.56
C GLU A 338 -18.52 8.33 21.55
N SER A 339 -18.83 8.84 22.74
CA SER A 339 -19.32 10.18 22.95
C SER A 339 -18.25 11.21 22.63
N GLN A 340 -17.94 11.40 21.34
CA GLN A 340 -17.06 12.46 20.89
C GLN A 340 -17.80 13.79 20.90
N LYS A 341 -17.26 14.71 21.66
CA LYS A 341 -17.61 16.13 21.60
C LYS A 341 -17.54 16.59 20.14
N ARG A 342 -18.68 16.94 19.55
CA ARG A 342 -18.76 17.45 18.19
C ARG A 342 -17.96 18.75 18.10
N THR A 343 -16.86 18.76 17.41
CA THR A 343 -16.31 19.94 16.77
C THR A 343 -17.25 20.32 15.64
N VAL A 344 -17.84 21.50 15.76
CA VAL A 344 -18.73 22.08 14.76
C VAL A 344 -17.87 22.53 13.58
N PHE A 345 -17.90 21.78 12.47
CA PHE A 345 -17.45 22.32 11.20
C PHE A 345 -18.47 23.36 10.71
N ASN A 346 -18.06 24.62 10.72
CA ASN A 346 -18.78 25.71 10.06
C ASN A 346 -18.56 25.60 8.53
N SER A 347 -19.39 24.86 7.84
CA SER A 347 -19.58 25.08 6.42
C SER A 347 -20.63 26.21 6.27
N GLN A 348 -20.19 27.37 5.83
CA GLN A 348 -21.10 28.45 5.37
C GLN A 348 -21.82 27.97 4.10
N THR A 349 -22.95 27.36 4.28
CA THR A 349 -23.97 27.24 3.23
C THR A 349 -25.21 27.92 3.75
N ASN A 350 -25.61 29.00 3.04
CA ASN A 350 -26.86 29.72 3.22
C ASN A 350 -28.06 28.75 3.01
N GLN A 351 -28.42 28.03 4.05
CA GLN A 351 -29.73 27.38 4.13
C GLN A 351 -30.55 28.12 5.16
N LYS A 352 -31.63 28.77 4.69
CA LYS A 352 -32.68 29.31 5.54
C LYS A 352 -33.21 28.19 6.43
N GLU A 353 -32.79 28.14 7.68
CA GLU A 353 -33.33 27.24 8.69
C GLU A 353 -34.80 27.59 8.91
N SER A 354 -35.74 26.79 8.38
CA SER A 354 -37.14 26.84 8.72
C SER A 354 -37.31 26.26 10.12
N TYR A 355 -37.48 27.14 11.11
CA TYR A 355 -37.79 26.76 12.49
C TYR A 355 -39.26 26.34 12.57
N ASN A 356 -39.54 25.06 12.76
CA ASN A 356 -40.87 24.55 13.06
C ASN A 356 -41.29 24.96 14.50
N ILE A 357 -42.29 25.83 14.61
CA ILE A 357 -42.77 26.41 15.86
C ILE A 357 -43.66 25.47 16.66
N PHE A 358 -44.19 24.41 16.07
CA PHE A 358 -45.07 23.46 16.78
C PHE A 358 -44.80 22.00 16.31
N LYS A 359 -44.32 21.17 17.21
CA LYS A 359 -44.48 19.74 17.12
C LYS A 359 -44.87 19.12 18.45
N LYS A 360 -45.97 18.40 18.45
CA LYS A 360 -46.64 17.72 19.60
C LYS A 360 -45.78 16.67 20.33
N ASN A 361 -44.50 16.45 19.92
CA ASN A 361 -43.61 15.41 20.47
C ASN A 361 -42.22 15.97 20.87
N ALA A 362 -42.10 17.21 21.25
CA ALA A 362 -40.84 17.77 21.72
C ALA A 362 -40.61 17.39 23.19
N ILE A 363 -39.50 16.63 23.45
CA ILE A 363 -39.22 16.07 24.78
C ILE A 363 -38.59 17.10 25.74
N SER A 364 -38.04 18.21 25.25
CA SER A 364 -37.44 19.25 26.11
C SER A 364 -37.36 20.62 25.44
N ILE A 365 -37.43 21.68 26.28
CA ILE A 365 -37.32 23.07 25.85
C ILE A 365 -35.83 23.42 25.58
N ASN A 366 -35.56 24.13 24.49
CA ASN A 366 -34.25 24.69 24.20
C ASN A 366 -34.15 26.09 24.80
N ILE A 367 -33.76 26.15 26.05
CA ILE A 367 -33.68 27.40 26.85
C ILE A 367 -32.74 28.41 26.17
N VAL A 368 -31.57 27.97 25.70
CA VAL A 368 -30.57 28.86 25.07
C VAL A 368 -31.13 29.57 23.84
N ASN A 369 -31.77 28.84 22.93
CA ASN A 369 -32.35 29.45 21.75
C ASN A 369 -33.61 30.28 22.06
N THR A 370 -34.38 29.90 23.07
CA THR A 370 -35.53 30.68 23.55
C THR A 370 -35.09 32.05 24.07
N VAL A 371 -34.08 32.08 24.93
CA VAL A 371 -33.54 33.33 25.51
C VAL A 371 -32.81 34.17 24.43
N LYS A 372 -31.98 33.56 23.60
CA LYS A 372 -31.26 34.26 22.52
C LYS A 372 -32.23 34.96 21.54
N LYS A 373 -33.31 34.29 21.17
CA LYS A 373 -34.33 34.86 20.28
C LYS A 373 -35.17 35.93 20.98
N TYR A 374 -35.50 35.77 22.25
CA TYR A 374 -36.18 36.81 23.03
C TYR A 374 -35.34 38.09 23.10
N LEU A 375 -34.05 37.99 23.39
CA LEU A 375 -33.13 39.13 23.44
C LEU A 375 -32.97 39.83 22.09
N THR A 376 -33.04 39.09 20.96
CA THR A 376 -32.90 39.70 19.62
C THR A 376 -34.20 40.24 19.04
N THR A 377 -35.37 39.65 19.36
CA THR A 377 -36.65 40.00 18.74
C THR A 377 -37.66 40.62 19.68
N GLN A 378 -37.36 40.65 21.00
CA GLN A 378 -38.24 41.05 22.08
C GLN A 378 -39.63 40.38 22.08
N LYS A 379 -39.78 39.29 21.34
CA LYS A 379 -41.01 38.47 21.32
C LYS A 379 -40.75 37.15 21.99
N PHE A 380 -41.50 36.84 23.05
CA PHE A 380 -41.35 35.59 23.76
C PHE A 380 -41.98 34.42 22.94
N LYS A 381 -41.14 33.45 22.50
CA LYS A 381 -41.55 32.19 21.87
C LYS A 381 -40.71 31.08 22.41
N ILE A 382 -41.32 29.96 22.80
CA ILE A 382 -40.62 28.80 23.33
C ILE A 382 -40.09 27.97 22.15
N TYR A 383 -38.79 27.69 22.15
CA TYR A 383 -38.13 26.81 21.18
C TYR A 383 -37.83 25.47 21.83
N TYR A 384 -38.10 24.40 21.12
CA TYR A 384 -37.89 23.02 21.60
C TYR A 384 -36.66 22.39 20.98
N LYS A 385 -35.99 21.49 21.72
CA LYS A 385 -34.90 20.68 21.17
C LYS A 385 -35.50 19.71 20.18
N LYS A 386 -34.84 19.54 19.00
CA LYS A 386 -35.22 18.53 18.01
C LYS A 386 -35.01 17.18 18.66
N ALA A 387 -36.00 16.29 18.61
CA ALA A 387 -35.82 14.90 19.02
C ALA A 387 -34.68 14.28 18.20
N ILE A 388 -33.72 13.70 18.87
CA ILE A 388 -32.63 12.97 18.23
C ILE A 388 -33.29 11.70 17.67
N SER A 389 -33.51 11.64 16.35
CA SER A 389 -33.88 10.38 15.72
C SER A 389 -32.73 9.40 15.94
N GLU A 390 -33.04 8.22 16.45
CA GLU A 390 -32.06 7.15 16.54
C GLU A 390 -31.41 6.98 15.17
N SER A 391 -30.11 7.16 15.08
CA SER A 391 -29.39 6.99 13.83
C SER A 391 -29.42 5.50 13.46
N LYS A 392 -30.15 5.15 12.40
CA LYS A 392 -30.09 3.83 11.80
C LYS A 392 -28.83 3.75 10.96
N ILE A 393 -28.19 2.60 10.94
CA ILE A 393 -27.04 2.34 10.08
C ILE A 393 -27.59 1.93 8.72
N HIS A 394 -27.17 2.60 7.67
CA HIS A 394 -27.51 2.25 6.30
C HIS A 394 -26.35 1.46 5.66
N LEU A 395 -26.59 0.21 5.31
CA LEU A 395 -25.68 -0.63 4.55
C LEU A 395 -26.10 -0.60 3.08
N VAL A 396 -25.22 -0.12 2.23
CA VAL A 396 -25.40 -0.07 0.77
C VAL A 396 -24.48 -1.12 0.17
N PHE A 397 -25.03 -2.10 -0.54
CA PHE A 397 -24.26 -3.10 -1.28
C PHE A 397 -24.14 -2.65 -2.73
N LEU A 398 -22.90 -2.50 -3.20
CA LEU A 398 -22.57 -2.26 -4.60
C LEU A 398 -22.08 -3.57 -5.20
N ILE A 399 -22.80 -4.11 -6.18
CA ILE A 399 -22.56 -5.45 -6.73
C ILE A 399 -22.22 -5.31 -8.21
N ASP A 400 -21.02 -5.76 -8.58
CA ASP A 400 -20.68 -5.94 -10.00
C ASP A 400 -21.38 -7.20 -10.51
N SER A 401 -22.29 -7.04 -11.47
CA SER A 401 -23.02 -8.11 -12.13
C SER A 401 -22.68 -8.22 -13.64
N SER A 402 -21.51 -7.74 -14.03
CA SER A 402 -20.99 -7.83 -15.39
C SER A 402 -20.75 -9.29 -15.83
N SER A 403 -20.58 -9.49 -17.13
CA SER A 403 -20.38 -10.85 -17.70
C SER A 403 -19.09 -11.53 -17.23
N SER A 404 -18.08 -10.77 -16.78
CA SER A 404 -16.87 -11.33 -16.20
C SER A 404 -17.13 -12.11 -14.90
N MET A 405 -18.16 -11.72 -14.12
CA MET A 405 -18.54 -12.35 -12.87
C MET A 405 -19.25 -13.71 -13.04
N ILE A 406 -19.58 -14.09 -14.28
CA ILE A 406 -20.14 -15.41 -14.61
C ILE A 406 -19.03 -16.48 -14.59
N LYS A 407 -17.79 -16.12 -14.97
CA LYS A 407 -16.65 -17.03 -14.88
C LYS A 407 -16.39 -17.39 -13.44
N ASP A 408 -16.11 -18.65 -13.18
CA ASP A 408 -15.77 -19.21 -11.87
C ASP A 408 -16.86 -19.08 -10.79
N GLN A 409 -18.12 -18.87 -11.20
CA GLN A 409 -19.28 -18.76 -10.31
C GLN A 409 -19.12 -17.65 -9.23
N GLN A 410 -18.36 -16.61 -9.49
CA GLN A 410 -18.07 -15.54 -8.54
C GLN A 410 -19.33 -14.84 -8.03
N ILE A 411 -20.32 -14.61 -8.91
CA ILE A 411 -21.59 -13.99 -8.51
C ILE A 411 -22.39 -14.85 -7.52
N SER A 412 -22.36 -16.19 -7.67
CA SER A 412 -23.01 -17.12 -6.74
C SER A 412 -22.38 -17.05 -5.36
N PHE A 413 -21.06 -16.98 -5.28
CA PHE A 413 -20.31 -16.81 -4.03
C PHE A 413 -20.63 -15.46 -3.36
N ILE A 414 -20.66 -14.36 -4.12
CA ILE A 414 -21.00 -13.02 -3.61
C ILE A 414 -22.43 -12.98 -3.06
N LYS A 415 -23.39 -13.57 -3.75
CA LYS A 415 -24.77 -13.69 -3.26
C LYS A 415 -24.83 -14.43 -1.91
N GLY A 416 -24.12 -15.53 -1.78
CA GLY A 416 -23.99 -16.28 -0.52
C GLY A 416 -23.37 -15.44 0.59
N LEU A 417 -22.25 -14.77 0.30
CA LEU A 417 -21.53 -13.92 1.25
C LEU A 417 -22.39 -12.76 1.77
N ILE A 418 -23.16 -12.10 0.89
CA ILE A 418 -24.08 -11.03 1.25
C ILE A 418 -25.20 -11.57 2.14
N SER A 419 -25.80 -12.71 1.78
CA SER A 419 -26.87 -13.32 2.55
C SER A 419 -26.43 -13.67 3.98
N GLU A 420 -25.28 -14.32 4.15
CA GLU A 420 -24.71 -14.64 5.47
C GLU A 420 -24.36 -13.37 6.27
N THR A 421 -23.81 -12.38 5.60
CA THR A 421 -23.48 -11.11 6.24
C THR A 421 -24.73 -10.43 6.80
N VAL A 422 -25.79 -10.35 6.02
CA VAL A 422 -27.04 -9.69 6.41
C VAL A 422 -27.74 -10.46 7.54
N HIS A 423 -27.72 -11.80 7.52
CA HIS A 423 -28.26 -12.62 8.61
C HIS A 423 -27.59 -12.34 9.96
N LYS A 424 -26.29 -12.11 9.99
CA LYS A 424 -25.55 -11.76 11.24
C LYS A 424 -25.94 -10.41 11.82
N PHE A 425 -26.54 -9.52 11.03
CA PHE A 425 -27.01 -8.22 11.49
C PHE A 425 -28.50 -8.19 11.86
N GLN A 426 -29.21 -9.33 11.87
CA GLN A 426 -30.66 -9.43 12.15
C GLN A 426 -31.12 -8.68 13.41
N ASN A 427 -30.28 -8.66 14.45
CA ASN A 427 -30.59 -8.04 15.74
C ASN A 427 -30.20 -6.55 15.83
N LYS A 428 -29.76 -5.90 14.73
CA LYS A 428 -29.34 -4.51 14.73
C LYS A 428 -30.30 -3.66 13.93
N LYS A 429 -30.51 -2.39 14.34
CA LYS A 429 -31.36 -1.42 13.63
C LYS A 429 -30.63 -0.94 12.36
N ILE A 430 -30.62 -1.76 11.31
CA ILE A 430 -30.01 -1.45 10.02
C ILE A 430 -31.09 -1.18 8.96
N VAL A 431 -30.67 -0.46 7.92
CA VAL A 431 -31.43 -0.27 6.70
C VAL A 431 -30.53 -0.73 5.56
N LEU A 432 -31.09 -1.53 4.65
CA LEU A 432 -30.38 -2.19 3.56
C LEU A 432 -30.79 -1.57 2.21
N SER A 433 -29.85 -1.46 1.30
CA SER A 433 -30.10 -1.19 -0.12
C SER A 433 -29.03 -1.85 -0.99
N ALA A 434 -29.35 -2.11 -2.25
CA ALA A 434 -28.44 -2.71 -3.20
C ALA A 434 -28.50 -2.01 -4.55
N VAL A 435 -27.30 -1.83 -5.15
CA VAL A 435 -27.10 -1.27 -6.49
C VAL A 435 -26.25 -2.26 -7.28
N ALA A 436 -26.70 -2.64 -8.48
CA ALA A 436 -25.94 -3.46 -9.39
C ALA A 436 -25.31 -2.62 -10.49
N LEU A 437 -24.09 -2.95 -10.85
CA LEU A 437 -23.37 -2.42 -12.00
C LEU A 437 -23.49 -3.43 -13.15
N GLN A 438 -24.15 -3.05 -14.23
CA GLN A 438 -24.38 -3.91 -15.39
C GLN A 438 -24.43 -3.07 -16.68
N ASN A 439 -23.82 -3.53 -17.75
CA ASN A 439 -23.82 -2.86 -19.05
C ASN A 439 -23.42 -1.37 -19.05
N GLY A 440 -22.48 -1.00 -18.19
CA GLY A 440 -22.05 0.40 -18.09
C GLY A 440 -23.00 1.31 -17.32
N THR A 441 -24.02 0.77 -16.69
CA THR A 441 -25.00 1.53 -15.92
C THR A 441 -25.16 0.99 -14.50
N ALA A 442 -25.44 1.90 -13.56
CA ALA A 442 -25.78 1.54 -12.19
C ALA A 442 -27.31 1.43 -12.07
N THR A 443 -27.81 0.28 -11.72
CA THR A 443 -29.24 0.03 -11.51
C THR A 443 -29.53 -0.23 -10.04
N ILE A 444 -30.58 0.41 -9.50
CA ILE A 444 -31.01 0.14 -8.13
C ILE A 444 -31.77 -1.19 -8.12
N VAL A 445 -31.15 -2.22 -7.52
CA VAL A 445 -31.78 -3.55 -7.34
C VAL A 445 -32.85 -3.46 -6.29
N LEU A 446 -32.51 -2.86 -5.15
CA LEU A 446 -33.45 -2.67 -4.06
C LEU A 446 -33.28 -1.31 -3.39
N LYS A 447 -34.37 -0.58 -3.26
CA LYS A 447 -34.45 0.66 -2.47
C LYS A 447 -34.35 0.33 -0.98
N LEU A 448 -34.26 1.37 -0.14
CA LEU A 448 -34.18 1.26 1.30
C LEU A 448 -35.21 0.28 1.90
N THR A 449 -34.73 -0.82 2.50
CA THR A 449 -35.58 -1.78 3.24
C THR A 449 -34.99 -2.09 4.61
N GLN A 450 -35.87 -2.51 5.55
CA GLN A 450 -35.49 -3.06 6.85
C GLN A 450 -35.80 -4.55 6.91
N ASN A 451 -36.47 -5.08 5.89
CA ASN A 451 -36.83 -6.49 5.81
C ASN A 451 -35.68 -7.26 5.15
N ILE A 452 -35.02 -8.11 5.94
CA ILE A 452 -33.88 -8.91 5.52
C ILE A 452 -34.29 -9.99 4.51
N GLU A 453 -35.45 -10.63 4.68
CA GLU A 453 -35.93 -11.67 3.78
C GLU A 453 -36.19 -11.12 2.38
N THR A 454 -36.86 -9.96 2.30
CA THR A 454 -37.07 -9.26 1.02
C THR A 454 -35.73 -8.86 0.37
N PHE A 455 -34.77 -8.42 1.16
CA PHE A 455 -33.45 -8.05 0.66
C PHE A 455 -32.70 -9.25 0.07
N ILE A 456 -32.72 -10.39 0.76
CA ILE A 456 -32.06 -11.61 0.29
C ILE A 456 -32.74 -12.16 -0.96
N ALA A 457 -34.07 -12.15 -1.04
CA ALA A 457 -34.80 -12.61 -2.22
C ALA A 457 -34.42 -11.80 -3.47
N GLU A 458 -34.40 -10.47 -3.39
CA GLU A 458 -34.02 -9.59 -4.50
C GLU A 458 -32.56 -9.78 -4.92
N ILE A 459 -31.64 -10.02 -3.97
CA ILE A 459 -30.23 -10.35 -4.30
C ILE A 459 -30.14 -11.71 -5.01
N GLN A 460 -30.93 -12.69 -4.62
CA GLN A 460 -30.95 -14.00 -5.29
C GLN A 460 -31.46 -13.90 -6.72
N ASP A 461 -32.43 -13.04 -6.98
CA ASP A 461 -32.99 -12.81 -8.31
C ASP A 461 -32.13 -11.94 -9.23
N LEU A 462 -31.01 -11.40 -8.73
CA LEU A 462 -30.07 -10.61 -9.51
C LEU A 462 -29.45 -11.44 -10.64
N ARG A 463 -29.59 -10.99 -11.88
CA ARG A 463 -29.01 -11.63 -13.08
C ARG A 463 -27.65 -11.03 -13.40
N SER A 464 -26.76 -11.85 -13.94
CA SER A 464 -25.44 -11.43 -14.43
C SER A 464 -25.45 -11.43 -15.96
N GLY A 465 -24.87 -10.43 -16.57
CA GLY A 465 -24.76 -10.31 -18.02
C GLY A 465 -24.32 -8.92 -18.46
N GLY A 466 -23.91 -8.78 -19.74
CA GLY A 466 -23.51 -7.50 -20.29
C GLY A 466 -22.01 -7.28 -20.44
N LYS A 467 -21.61 -6.26 -21.21
CA LYS A 467 -20.21 -5.89 -21.43
C LYS A 467 -19.63 -5.17 -20.22
N GLN A 468 -18.37 -5.49 -19.87
CA GLN A 468 -17.56 -4.69 -18.97
C GLN A 468 -17.42 -3.25 -19.48
N ILE A 469 -17.44 -2.31 -18.54
CA ILE A 469 -17.02 -0.93 -18.79
C ILE A 469 -15.50 -0.87 -18.76
#